data_641c8a1df4a88515a289d7cf42604df5
#
_entry.id   641c8a1df4a88515a289d7cf42604df5
#
_cell.length_a   1.000
_cell.length_b   1.000
_cell.length_c   1.000
_cell.angle_alpha   90.00
_cell.angle_beta   90.00
_cell.angle_gamma   90.00
#
_symmetry.space_group_name_H-M   'P 1'
#
loop_
_entity.id
_entity.type
_entity.pdbx_description
1 polymer ?
#
loop_
_entity_poly.entity_id
_entity_poly.type
_entity_poly.pdbx_seq_one_letter_code
_entity_poly.pdbx_strand_id
1 'polypeptide(L)'
;MGETQVTTHEGRSTADPSPTAAQAAPEAATAPTTPPASGKTGRLLAGFRSLRMPRRPRLWFEILLIAVSYWLYSLVRNAVPEQKAQALRNADWIWSAEKSLGLAFEETVNHVVNSVTWLIVSMNYYYATLHFVVTIGVLVWLFRRHPGRYAATRLVLFATTAVALLGYYLYPLAPPRLMNGTNFIDTVLLHETWGSMASGNFKNMSNQYAAMPSMHIGWSLWCGLTIFALASAPWARILGLLYPTLTLVVIVATANHFWLDAVGGMACLAFGYAVSRVWYGSLPHRLPKWVPDRRGRLTALRAARLPRPASEPEPEKRPESSRSGV
;
A
#
# COMPACT_ATOMS: atom_id res chain seq x y z
N MET A 1 28.20 71.00 -18.47
CA MET A 1 29.26 71.37 -17.49
C MET A 1 29.86 70.03 -17.14
N GLY A 2 31.00 69.71 -17.55
CA GLY A 2 32.33 70.08 -17.90
C GLY A 2 33.04 68.71 -17.92
N GLU A 3 33.57 68.25 -19.05
CA GLU A 3 34.98 68.50 -19.49
C GLU A 3 35.97 67.93 -18.42
N THR A 4 37.01 67.17 -18.67
CA THR A 4 37.99 67.19 -19.76
C THR A 4 38.98 66.03 -19.52
N GLN A 5 39.35 65.27 -20.55
CA GLN A 5 40.66 65.12 -21.20
C GLN A 5 41.81 64.48 -20.42
N VAL A 6 42.40 63.43 -21.01
CA VAL A 6 43.58 63.35 -21.91
C VAL A 6 44.90 63.27 -21.12
N THR A 7 45.76 62.26 -21.34
CA THR A 7 46.88 62.16 -22.30
C THR A 7 47.74 60.90 -21.93
N THR A 8 48.02 60.07 -22.91
CA THR A 8 49.27 59.69 -23.63
C THR A 8 50.62 59.64 -22.88
N HIS A 9 51.38 58.55 -23.06
CA HIS A 9 52.72 58.42 -23.66
C HIS A 9 53.20 56.97 -23.58
N GLU A 10 53.39 56.24 -24.67
CA GLU A 10 54.60 56.06 -25.48
C GLU A 10 55.86 55.55 -24.78
N GLY A 11 56.51 54.57 -25.38
CA GLY A 11 57.91 54.21 -25.23
C GLY A 11 58.12 52.66 -25.28
N ARG A 12 58.14 52.03 -26.44
CA ARG A 12 59.24 51.64 -27.34
C ARG A 12 60.41 50.87 -26.68
N SER A 13 60.60 49.66 -27.14
CA SER A 13 61.70 49.10 -27.94
C SER A 13 62.38 47.85 -27.44
N THR A 14 62.41 46.89 -28.27
CA THR A 14 63.45 46.05 -28.82
C THR A 14 63.81 44.74 -28.16
N ALA A 15 63.77 43.80 -29.01
CA ALA A 15 64.71 42.76 -29.43
C ALA A 15 64.34 41.32 -29.13
N ASP A 16 64.06 40.64 -30.20
CA ASP A 16 64.16 39.18 -30.48
C ASP A 16 65.59 38.67 -30.21
N PRO A 17 65.83 37.34 -30.00
CA PRO A 17 65.56 36.33 -31.02
C PRO A 17 65.09 34.93 -30.49
N SER A 18 64.34 34.26 -31.33
CA SER A 18 64.18 32.79 -31.41
C SER A 18 65.53 32.05 -31.60
N PRO A 19 65.61 30.70 -31.54
CA PRO A 19 64.59 29.65 -31.69
C PRO A 19 64.81 28.42 -30.75
N THR A 20 63.81 27.56 -30.59
CA THR A 20 64.08 26.10 -30.72
C THR A 20 62.75 25.34 -30.82
N ALA A 21 62.60 24.63 -31.92
CA ALA A 21 61.52 23.70 -32.21
C ALA A 21 61.52 22.52 -31.22
N ALA A 22 60.38 22.30 -30.58
CA ALA A 22 60.09 21.00 -29.96
C ALA A 22 58.76 20.52 -30.55
N GLN A 23 58.84 19.39 -31.25
CA GLN A 23 57.81 18.68 -31.97
C GLN A 23 56.60 18.42 -31.09
N ALA A 24 55.44 18.88 -31.52
CA ALA A 24 54.16 18.46 -31.00
C ALA A 24 53.85 17.02 -31.49
N ALA A 25 53.70 16.11 -30.56
CA ALA A 25 53.14 14.79 -30.82
C ALA A 25 51.67 14.90 -31.21
N PRO A 26 51.15 14.11 -32.16
CA PRO A 26 49.76 14.18 -32.56
C PRO A 26 48.86 13.68 -31.43
N GLU A 27 47.94 14.55 -31.05
CA GLU A 27 46.83 14.27 -30.16
C GLU A 27 45.98 13.12 -30.72
N ALA A 28 46.03 11.97 -30.02
CA ALA A 28 45.26 10.78 -30.37
C ALA A 28 43.75 11.13 -30.28
N ALA A 29 43.13 11.22 -31.42
CA ALA A 29 41.68 11.35 -31.54
C ALA A 29 41.01 10.20 -30.78
N THR A 30 40.44 10.52 -29.64
CA THR A 30 39.57 9.59 -28.90
C THR A 30 38.35 9.28 -29.75
N ALA A 31 38.34 8.07 -30.31
CA ALA A 31 37.20 7.52 -31.02
C ALA A 31 35.94 7.62 -30.14
N PRO A 32 34.77 7.98 -30.71
CA PRO A 32 33.53 8.02 -29.96
C PRO A 32 33.21 6.63 -29.45
N THR A 33 33.29 6.42 -28.11
CA THR A 33 32.91 5.17 -27.48
C THR A 33 31.41 4.95 -27.73
N THR A 34 31.11 4.07 -28.66
CA THR A 34 29.77 3.56 -28.93
C THR A 34 29.22 3.01 -27.59
N PRO A 35 28.05 3.47 -27.11
CA PRO A 35 27.49 2.93 -25.88
C PRO A 35 27.25 1.42 -26.05
N PRO A 36 27.57 0.58 -25.05
CA PRO A 36 27.44 -0.85 -25.17
C PRO A 36 26.01 -1.21 -25.57
N ALA A 37 25.88 -2.02 -26.61
CA ALA A 37 24.63 -2.54 -27.09
C ALA A 37 23.86 -3.14 -25.93
N SER A 38 22.71 -2.57 -25.60
CA SER A 38 21.80 -3.07 -24.56
C SER A 38 21.38 -4.48 -24.95
N GLY A 39 22.03 -5.49 -24.34
CA GLY A 39 21.71 -6.89 -24.57
C GLY A 39 20.23 -7.19 -24.25
N LYS A 40 19.69 -8.33 -24.73
CA LYS A 40 18.31 -8.77 -24.49
C LYS A 40 17.88 -8.62 -23.02
N THR A 41 18.79 -8.87 -22.08
CA THR A 41 18.59 -8.69 -20.63
C THR A 41 18.35 -7.23 -20.24
N GLY A 42 19.07 -6.28 -20.84
CA GLY A 42 18.87 -4.85 -20.59
C GLY A 42 17.51 -4.34 -21.11
N ARG A 43 17.03 -4.89 -22.24
CA ARG A 43 15.69 -4.58 -22.77
C ARG A 43 14.58 -5.16 -21.90
N LEU A 44 14.73 -6.39 -21.42
CA LEU A 44 13.79 -7.01 -20.49
C LEU A 44 13.72 -6.24 -19.17
N LEU A 45 14.86 -5.89 -18.56
CA LEU A 45 14.91 -5.09 -17.34
C LEU A 45 14.31 -3.69 -17.54
N ALA A 46 14.52 -3.05 -18.69
CA ALA A 46 13.89 -1.77 -19.02
C ALA A 46 12.37 -1.92 -19.21
N GLY A 47 11.91 -3.05 -19.78
CA GLY A 47 10.50 -3.41 -19.87
C GLY A 47 9.87 -3.56 -18.49
N PHE A 48 10.48 -4.32 -17.59
CA PHE A 48 10.01 -4.47 -16.21
C PHE A 48 9.99 -3.14 -15.44
N ARG A 49 11.02 -2.31 -15.59
CA ARG A 49 11.05 -0.97 -14.99
C ARG A 49 9.93 -0.07 -15.52
N SER A 50 9.57 -0.18 -16.80
CA SER A 50 8.48 0.59 -17.38
C SER A 50 7.10 0.18 -16.85
N LEU A 51 6.92 -1.11 -16.47
CA LEU A 51 5.69 -1.60 -15.83
C LEU A 51 5.53 -1.08 -14.40
N ARG A 52 6.64 -0.81 -13.71
CA ARG A 52 6.66 -0.26 -12.35
C ARG A 52 6.35 1.23 -12.26
N MET A 53 6.30 1.94 -13.39
CA MET A 53 5.97 3.37 -13.37
C MET A 53 4.47 3.60 -13.25
N PRO A 54 4.04 4.61 -12.44
CA PRO A 54 2.65 5.00 -12.35
C PRO A 54 2.09 5.34 -13.74
N ARG A 55 0.96 4.73 -14.09
CA ARG A 55 0.22 5.02 -15.33
C ARG A 55 -1.13 5.62 -14.97
N ARG A 56 -1.68 6.46 -15.84
CA ARG A 56 -3.06 6.92 -15.67
C ARG A 56 -4.00 5.71 -15.73
N PRO A 57 -4.84 5.48 -14.71
CA PRO A 57 -5.79 4.40 -14.72
C PRO A 57 -6.82 4.64 -15.84
N ARG A 58 -7.25 3.57 -16.51
CA ARG A 58 -8.28 3.60 -17.56
C ARG A 58 -9.53 2.93 -17.01
N LEU A 59 -10.64 3.64 -17.00
CA LEU A 59 -11.88 3.15 -16.38
C LEU A 59 -12.31 1.76 -16.87
N TRP A 60 -12.30 1.52 -18.17
CA TRP A 60 -12.67 0.22 -18.74
C TRP A 60 -11.75 -0.91 -18.24
N PHE A 61 -10.44 -0.64 -18.10
CA PHE A 61 -9.48 -1.62 -17.59
C PHE A 61 -9.72 -1.92 -16.11
N GLU A 62 -10.09 -0.92 -15.32
CA GLU A 62 -10.42 -1.08 -13.92
C GLU A 62 -11.70 -1.91 -13.72
N ILE A 63 -12.73 -1.64 -14.54
CA ILE A 63 -13.98 -2.44 -14.53
C ILE A 63 -13.67 -3.88 -14.88
N LEU A 64 -12.91 -4.13 -15.95
CA LEU A 64 -12.50 -5.48 -16.35
C LEU A 64 -11.70 -6.18 -15.25
N LEU A 65 -10.75 -5.47 -14.65
CA LEU A 65 -9.92 -6.03 -13.59
C LEU A 65 -10.76 -6.43 -12.36
N ILE A 66 -11.71 -5.58 -11.95
CA ILE A 66 -12.64 -5.88 -10.85
C ILE A 66 -13.52 -7.08 -11.22
N ALA A 67 -14.08 -7.12 -12.42
CA ALA A 67 -14.93 -8.22 -12.88
C ALA A 67 -14.17 -9.56 -12.91
N VAL A 68 -12.93 -9.57 -13.44
CA VAL A 68 -12.08 -10.76 -13.47
C VAL A 68 -11.69 -11.18 -12.04
N SER A 69 -11.35 -10.23 -11.18
CA SER A 69 -11.00 -10.52 -9.79
C SER A 69 -12.18 -11.10 -9.02
N TYR A 70 -13.39 -10.57 -9.23
CA TYR A 70 -14.62 -11.11 -8.63
C TYR A 70 -14.95 -12.49 -9.16
N TRP A 71 -14.79 -12.72 -10.46
CA TRP A 71 -14.99 -14.03 -11.08
C TRP A 71 -14.02 -15.07 -10.52
N LEU A 72 -12.72 -14.76 -10.45
CA LEU A 72 -11.71 -15.62 -9.83
C LEU A 72 -12.01 -15.88 -8.36
N TYR A 73 -12.40 -14.84 -7.62
CA TYR A 73 -12.85 -14.97 -6.24
C TYR A 73 -14.00 -15.97 -6.12
N SER A 74 -15.01 -15.86 -6.98
CA SER A 74 -16.18 -16.75 -6.97
C SER A 74 -15.80 -18.18 -7.33
N LEU A 75 -14.88 -18.38 -8.28
CA LEU A 75 -14.38 -19.72 -8.63
C LEU A 75 -13.67 -20.39 -7.45
N VAL A 76 -12.71 -19.68 -6.83
CA VAL A 76 -11.95 -20.21 -5.69
C VAL A 76 -12.89 -20.54 -4.54
N ARG A 77 -13.82 -19.64 -4.26
CA ARG A 77 -14.78 -19.81 -3.17
C ARG A 77 -15.71 -21.01 -3.39
N ASN A 78 -16.21 -21.21 -4.57
CA ASN A 78 -17.11 -22.33 -4.90
C ASN A 78 -16.37 -23.68 -5.00
N ALA A 79 -15.05 -23.66 -5.17
CA ALA A 79 -14.22 -24.86 -5.19
C ALA A 79 -13.85 -25.36 -3.78
N VAL A 80 -14.08 -24.54 -2.73
CA VAL A 80 -13.78 -24.93 -1.33
C VAL A 80 -14.92 -25.74 -0.77
N PRO A 81 -14.71 -27.02 -0.38
CA PRO A 81 -15.73 -27.81 0.33
C PRO A 81 -16.15 -27.13 1.64
N GLU A 82 -17.41 -27.23 2.02
CA GLU A 82 -17.87 -26.79 3.35
C GLU A 82 -17.20 -27.63 4.43
N GLN A 83 -16.21 -27.06 5.12
CA GLN A 83 -15.48 -27.72 6.20
C GLN A 83 -16.03 -27.27 7.56
N LYS A 84 -17.35 -27.36 7.75
CA LYS A 84 -18.03 -26.92 8.97
C LYS A 84 -17.40 -27.46 10.25
N ALA A 85 -17.16 -28.76 10.30
CA ALA A 85 -16.61 -29.40 11.50
C ALA A 85 -15.19 -28.92 11.84
N GLN A 86 -14.35 -28.68 10.80
CA GLN A 86 -13.02 -28.13 10.99
C GLN A 86 -13.07 -26.65 11.39
N ALA A 87 -13.95 -25.88 10.77
CA ALA A 87 -14.12 -24.46 11.09
C ALA A 87 -14.58 -24.23 12.54
N LEU A 88 -15.46 -25.07 13.05
CA LEU A 88 -15.88 -25.03 14.45
C LEU A 88 -14.74 -25.42 15.40
N ARG A 89 -13.99 -26.50 15.11
CA ARG A 89 -12.80 -26.87 15.92
C ARG A 89 -11.77 -25.75 15.95
N ASN A 90 -11.54 -25.09 14.82
CA ASN A 90 -10.62 -23.96 14.75
C ASN A 90 -11.15 -22.77 15.59
N ALA A 91 -12.46 -22.54 15.59
CA ALA A 91 -13.08 -21.51 16.43
C ALA A 91 -12.92 -21.82 17.93
N ASP A 92 -13.13 -23.08 18.35
CA ASP A 92 -12.89 -23.51 19.72
C ASP A 92 -11.42 -23.29 20.14
N TRP A 93 -10.48 -23.54 19.22
CA TRP A 93 -9.05 -23.30 19.46
C TRP A 93 -8.75 -21.81 19.62
N ILE A 94 -9.25 -20.95 18.72
CA ILE A 94 -9.06 -19.49 18.80
C ILE A 94 -9.66 -18.95 20.09
N TRP A 95 -10.90 -19.36 20.43
CA TRP A 95 -11.58 -18.93 21.64
C TRP A 95 -10.82 -19.36 22.91
N SER A 96 -10.27 -20.56 22.91
CA SER A 96 -9.43 -21.06 23.99
C SER A 96 -8.12 -20.29 24.12
N ALA A 97 -7.51 -19.93 23.00
CA ALA A 97 -6.31 -19.09 22.98
C ALA A 97 -6.58 -17.70 23.56
N GLU A 98 -7.68 -17.03 23.16
CA GLU A 98 -8.09 -15.73 23.70
C GLU A 98 -8.37 -15.78 25.20
N LYS A 99 -9.02 -16.85 25.68
CA LYS A 99 -9.22 -17.09 27.11
C LYS A 99 -7.90 -17.26 27.86
N SER A 100 -6.96 -18.01 27.31
CA SER A 100 -5.66 -18.24 27.95
C SER A 100 -4.81 -16.97 28.04
N LEU A 101 -5.02 -16.04 27.11
CA LEU A 101 -4.38 -14.71 27.10
C LEU A 101 -5.10 -13.70 28.03
N GLY A 102 -6.25 -14.04 28.61
CA GLY A 102 -7.07 -13.12 29.39
C GLY A 102 -7.74 -12.03 28.54
N LEU A 103 -7.90 -12.26 27.25
CA LEU A 103 -8.40 -11.27 26.27
C LEU A 103 -9.74 -11.69 25.64
N ALA A 104 -10.45 -12.63 26.26
CA ALA A 104 -11.75 -13.13 25.78
C ALA A 104 -12.90 -12.22 26.25
N PHE A 105 -13.00 -11.02 25.69
CA PHE A 105 -14.00 -10.01 26.06
C PHE A 105 -15.19 -9.91 25.08
N GLU A 106 -15.14 -10.61 23.96
CA GLU A 106 -16.10 -10.48 22.86
C GLU A 106 -17.51 -10.87 23.29
N GLU A 107 -17.64 -11.93 24.07
CA GLU A 107 -18.93 -12.38 24.59
C GLU A 107 -19.59 -11.29 25.43
N THR A 108 -18.82 -10.65 26.31
CA THR A 108 -19.30 -9.52 27.13
C THR A 108 -19.72 -8.34 26.27
N VAL A 109 -18.89 -7.97 25.27
CA VAL A 109 -19.20 -6.85 24.35
C VAL A 109 -20.47 -7.16 23.55
N ASN A 110 -20.60 -8.38 23.03
CA ASN A 110 -21.76 -8.83 22.28
C ASN A 110 -23.04 -8.71 23.11
N HIS A 111 -23.05 -9.19 24.36
CA HIS A 111 -24.19 -9.08 25.26
C HIS A 111 -24.55 -7.63 25.62
N VAL A 112 -23.55 -6.82 26.01
CA VAL A 112 -23.75 -5.42 26.38
C VAL A 112 -24.32 -4.61 25.22
N VAL A 113 -23.76 -4.76 24.03
CA VAL A 113 -24.23 -3.99 22.87
C VAL A 113 -25.58 -4.50 22.38
N ASN A 114 -25.84 -5.81 22.45
CA ASN A 114 -27.13 -6.40 22.08
C ASN A 114 -28.29 -5.92 22.97
N SER A 115 -28.04 -5.48 24.22
CA SER A 115 -29.06 -4.90 25.09
C SER A 115 -29.67 -3.58 24.53
N VAL A 116 -28.98 -2.96 23.57
CA VAL A 116 -29.43 -1.73 22.90
C VAL A 116 -29.82 -2.05 21.46
N THR A 117 -31.07 -2.44 21.22
CA THR A 117 -31.56 -2.96 19.94
C THR A 117 -31.23 -2.08 18.72
N TRP A 118 -31.50 -0.78 18.80
CA TRP A 118 -31.24 0.11 17.66
C TRP A 118 -29.74 0.16 17.31
N LEU A 119 -28.86 0.05 18.31
CA LEU A 119 -27.40 0.10 18.10
C LEU A 119 -26.91 -1.18 17.42
N ILE A 120 -27.30 -2.35 17.94
CA ILE A 120 -26.84 -3.62 17.34
C ILE A 120 -27.41 -3.83 15.94
N VAL A 121 -28.66 -3.44 15.69
CA VAL A 121 -29.25 -3.47 14.35
C VAL A 121 -28.48 -2.56 13.38
N SER A 122 -28.13 -1.34 13.81
CA SER A 122 -27.29 -0.44 13.01
C SER A 122 -25.90 -1.03 12.73
N MET A 123 -25.31 -1.73 13.72
CA MET A 123 -24.02 -2.40 13.56
C MET A 123 -24.10 -3.59 12.59
N ASN A 124 -25.19 -4.35 12.57
CA ASN A 124 -25.40 -5.41 11.61
C ASN A 124 -25.45 -4.87 10.19
N TYR A 125 -26.15 -3.77 9.93
CA TYR A 125 -26.15 -3.11 8.61
C TYR A 125 -24.81 -2.48 8.26
N TYR A 126 -24.12 -1.88 9.24
CA TYR A 126 -22.74 -1.40 9.05
C TYR A 126 -21.82 -2.53 8.58
N TYR A 127 -21.83 -3.66 9.29
CA TYR A 127 -21.05 -4.85 8.95
C TYR A 127 -21.32 -5.31 7.52
N ALA A 128 -22.58 -5.38 7.13
CA ALA A 128 -22.96 -5.89 5.82
C ALA A 128 -22.57 -4.98 4.65
N THR A 129 -22.56 -3.66 4.83
CA THR A 129 -22.56 -2.71 3.70
C THR A 129 -21.39 -1.74 3.68
N LEU A 130 -21.00 -1.20 4.86
CA LEU A 130 -20.16 0.00 4.89
C LEU A 130 -18.74 -0.25 4.35
N HIS A 131 -18.18 -1.43 4.56
CA HIS A 131 -16.87 -1.76 4.05
C HIS A 131 -16.81 -1.72 2.51
N PHE A 132 -17.88 -2.10 1.80
CA PHE A 132 -17.97 -1.97 0.34
C PHE A 132 -18.10 -0.51 -0.07
N VAL A 133 -19.02 0.23 0.55
CA VAL A 133 -19.31 1.62 0.21
C VAL A 133 -18.07 2.49 0.38
N VAL A 134 -17.39 2.38 1.54
CA VAL A 134 -16.19 3.18 1.83
C VAL A 134 -15.03 2.77 0.93
N THR A 135 -14.81 1.47 0.70
CA THR A 135 -13.73 1.00 -0.19
C THR A 135 -13.92 1.49 -1.62
N ILE A 136 -15.13 1.39 -2.17
CA ILE A 136 -15.46 1.92 -3.50
C ILE A 136 -15.27 3.45 -3.52
N GLY A 137 -15.75 4.16 -2.49
CA GLY A 137 -15.59 5.60 -2.36
C GLY A 137 -14.10 6.02 -2.38
N VAL A 138 -13.26 5.33 -1.63
CA VAL A 138 -11.81 5.58 -1.58
C VAL A 138 -11.16 5.26 -2.93
N LEU A 139 -11.53 4.17 -3.60
CA LEU A 139 -11.03 3.85 -4.94
C LEU A 139 -11.40 4.92 -5.97
N VAL A 140 -12.66 5.39 -5.97
CA VAL A 140 -13.12 6.47 -6.86
C VAL A 140 -12.39 7.77 -6.55
N TRP A 141 -12.21 8.10 -5.27
CA TRP A 141 -11.45 9.30 -4.85
C TRP A 141 -9.99 9.24 -5.31
N LEU A 142 -9.30 8.10 -5.12
CA LEU A 142 -7.94 7.86 -5.59
C LEU A 142 -7.85 7.98 -7.13
N PHE A 143 -8.78 7.35 -7.84
CA PHE A 143 -8.83 7.41 -9.30
C PHE A 143 -8.90 8.85 -9.82
N ARG A 144 -9.75 9.68 -9.19
CA ARG A 144 -9.97 11.07 -9.61
C ARG A 144 -8.90 12.04 -9.13
N ARG A 145 -8.45 11.91 -7.88
CA ARG A 145 -7.62 12.91 -7.20
C ARG A 145 -6.15 12.51 -7.06
N HIS A 146 -5.82 11.21 -7.17
CA HIS A 146 -4.47 10.69 -6.97
C HIS A 146 -4.07 9.63 -8.03
N PRO A 147 -4.22 9.93 -9.33
CA PRO A 147 -4.05 8.92 -10.39
C PRO A 147 -2.64 8.30 -10.42
N GLY A 148 -1.61 9.02 -9.99
CA GLY A 148 -0.24 8.48 -9.91
C GLY A 148 -0.02 7.49 -8.77
N ARG A 149 -0.88 7.50 -7.74
CA ARG A 149 -0.83 6.60 -6.57
C ARG A 149 -1.83 5.46 -6.67
N TYR A 150 -2.84 5.61 -7.53
CA TYR A 150 -3.98 4.70 -7.64
C TYR A 150 -3.56 3.24 -7.82
N ALA A 151 -2.72 2.95 -8.82
CA ALA A 151 -2.34 1.58 -9.15
C ALA A 151 -1.57 0.89 -8.01
N ALA A 152 -0.69 1.60 -7.31
CA ALA A 152 0.05 1.06 -6.19
C ALA A 152 -0.85 0.82 -4.97
N THR A 153 -1.76 1.76 -4.67
CA THR A 153 -2.69 1.63 -3.54
C THR A 153 -3.71 0.52 -3.80
N ARG A 154 -4.22 0.41 -5.04
CA ARG A 154 -5.08 -0.71 -5.46
C ARG A 154 -4.35 -2.06 -5.37
N LEU A 155 -3.05 -2.12 -5.74
CA LEU A 155 -2.27 -3.36 -5.62
C LEU A 155 -2.19 -3.82 -4.17
N VAL A 156 -2.06 -2.90 -3.19
CA VAL A 156 -2.15 -3.25 -1.76
C VAL A 156 -3.46 -3.95 -1.47
N LEU A 157 -4.60 -3.37 -1.86
CA LEU A 157 -5.93 -3.93 -1.61
C LEU A 157 -6.08 -5.32 -2.23
N PHE A 158 -5.65 -5.50 -3.47
CA PHE A 158 -5.76 -6.78 -4.17
C PHE A 158 -4.85 -7.85 -3.58
N ALA A 159 -3.60 -7.52 -3.25
CA ALA A 159 -2.68 -8.46 -2.62
C ALA A 159 -3.16 -8.86 -1.20
N THR A 160 -3.70 -7.91 -0.43
CA THR A 160 -4.34 -8.17 0.85
C THR A 160 -5.48 -9.16 0.71
N THR A 161 -6.38 -8.93 -0.25
CA THR A 161 -7.53 -9.80 -0.50
C THR A 161 -7.09 -11.18 -1.02
N ALA A 162 -6.10 -11.23 -1.91
CA ALA A 162 -5.61 -12.48 -2.47
C ALA A 162 -4.99 -13.39 -1.41
N VAL A 163 -4.16 -12.84 -0.51
CA VAL A 163 -3.57 -13.65 0.57
C VAL A 163 -4.62 -14.06 1.60
N ALA A 164 -5.64 -13.25 1.83
CA ALA A 164 -6.75 -13.61 2.70
C ALA A 164 -7.58 -14.77 2.14
N LEU A 165 -7.81 -14.82 0.82
CA LEU A 165 -8.47 -15.97 0.17
C LEU A 165 -7.70 -17.27 0.40
N LEU A 166 -6.36 -17.21 0.34
CA LEU A 166 -5.52 -18.34 0.69
C LEU A 166 -5.70 -18.72 2.16
N GLY A 167 -5.78 -17.74 3.07
CA GLY A 167 -6.06 -17.95 4.49
C GLY A 167 -7.39 -18.68 4.71
N TYR A 168 -8.46 -18.28 4.06
CA TYR A 168 -9.78 -18.94 4.16
C TYR A 168 -9.76 -20.39 3.69
N TYR A 169 -8.96 -20.67 2.68
CA TYR A 169 -8.80 -22.03 2.18
C TYR A 169 -7.98 -22.90 3.15
N LEU A 170 -6.89 -22.38 3.68
CA LEU A 170 -5.97 -23.14 4.55
C LEU A 170 -6.46 -23.26 5.98
N TYR A 171 -7.20 -22.27 6.46
CA TYR A 171 -7.67 -22.20 7.85
C TYR A 171 -9.15 -21.75 7.90
N PRO A 172 -10.09 -22.62 7.56
CA PRO A 172 -11.50 -22.29 7.68
C PRO A 172 -11.83 -22.04 9.14
N LEU A 173 -12.51 -20.93 9.44
CA LEU A 173 -12.85 -20.51 10.79
C LEU A 173 -14.33 -20.11 10.88
N ALA A 174 -15.05 -20.71 11.80
CA ALA A 174 -16.40 -20.31 12.12
C ALA A 174 -16.37 -19.01 12.93
N PRO A 175 -17.26 -18.03 12.67
CA PRO A 175 -17.40 -16.86 13.52
C PRO A 175 -17.97 -17.22 14.89
N PRO A 176 -17.72 -16.40 15.94
CA PRO A 176 -18.21 -16.66 17.31
C PRO A 176 -19.69 -16.97 17.39
N ARG A 177 -20.55 -16.25 16.63
CA ARG A 177 -22.00 -16.43 16.60
C ARG A 177 -22.48 -17.82 16.16
N LEU A 178 -21.62 -18.62 15.50
CA LEU A 178 -21.94 -19.97 15.04
C LEU A 178 -21.36 -21.07 15.94
N MET A 179 -20.67 -20.70 17.01
CA MET A 179 -20.12 -21.69 17.97
C MET A 179 -21.23 -22.31 18.82
N ASN A 180 -21.05 -23.59 19.10
CA ASN A 180 -21.94 -24.32 20.04
C ASN A 180 -21.32 -24.32 21.43
N GLY A 181 -22.17 -24.28 22.48
CA GLY A 181 -21.71 -24.35 23.88
C GLY A 181 -21.04 -23.05 24.38
N THR A 182 -21.23 -21.95 23.71
CA THR A 182 -20.87 -20.59 24.15
C THR A 182 -22.13 -19.74 24.30
N ASN A 183 -22.02 -18.56 24.96
CA ASN A 183 -23.15 -17.67 25.15
C ASN A 183 -23.21 -16.57 24.09
N PHE A 184 -22.46 -16.65 22.99
CA PHE A 184 -22.55 -15.68 21.93
C PHE A 184 -23.94 -15.59 21.31
N ILE A 185 -24.45 -14.38 21.16
CA ILE A 185 -25.73 -14.10 20.55
C ILE A 185 -25.52 -13.89 19.03
N ASP A 186 -26.22 -14.69 18.22
CA ASP A 186 -26.31 -14.38 16.77
C ASP A 186 -27.27 -13.21 16.57
N THR A 187 -26.73 -12.00 16.62
CA THR A 187 -27.49 -10.75 16.54
C THR A 187 -28.18 -10.56 15.19
N VAL A 188 -27.66 -11.20 14.15
CA VAL A 188 -28.25 -11.13 12.81
C VAL A 188 -29.50 -11.98 12.74
N LEU A 189 -29.44 -13.18 13.31
CA LEU A 189 -30.59 -14.07 13.37
C LEU A 189 -31.65 -13.53 14.35
N LEU A 190 -31.21 -13.07 15.54
CA LEU A 190 -32.10 -12.57 16.59
C LEU A 190 -32.92 -11.35 16.14
N HIS A 191 -32.31 -10.41 15.42
CA HIS A 191 -32.95 -9.18 14.96
C HIS A 191 -33.42 -9.22 13.50
N GLU A 192 -33.40 -10.40 12.88
CA GLU A 192 -33.84 -10.63 11.48
C GLU A 192 -33.24 -9.63 10.48
N THR A 193 -32.00 -9.18 10.72
CA THR A 193 -31.33 -8.24 9.82
C THR A 193 -30.78 -8.98 8.61
N TRP A 194 -30.96 -8.39 7.40
CA TRP A 194 -30.48 -9.01 6.14
C TRP A 194 -28.95 -8.94 5.94
N GLY A 195 -28.23 -8.51 6.95
CA GLY A 195 -26.78 -8.34 6.94
C GLY A 195 -25.96 -9.61 6.99
N SER A 196 -26.53 -10.76 7.30
CA SER A 196 -25.91 -12.01 6.90
C SER A 196 -26.45 -12.34 5.52
N MET A 197 -25.57 -12.46 4.54
CA MET A 197 -25.88 -13.17 3.31
C MET A 197 -26.36 -14.62 3.59
N ALA A 198 -26.77 -14.91 4.81
CA ALA A 198 -27.22 -16.15 5.36
C ALA A 198 -28.75 -16.30 5.36
N SER A 199 -29.51 -15.25 5.00
CA SER A 199 -30.97 -15.33 4.88
C SER A 199 -31.40 -15.50 3.42
N GLY A 200 -32.27 -16.46 3.17
CA GLY A 200 -32.84 -16.74 1.85
C GLY A 200 -31.86 -17.34 0.83
N ASN A 201 -32.04 -17.04 -0.44
CA ASN A 201 -31.23 -17.57 -1.55
C ASN A 201 -29.75 -17.17 -1.51
N PHE A 202 -29.37 -16.18 -0.70
CA PHE A 202 -27.99 -15.75 -0.47
C PHE A 202 -27.22 -16.61 0.52
N LYS A 203 -27.90 -17.46 1.30
CA LYS A 203 -27.27 -18.41 2.23
C LYS A 203 -26.24 -19.30 1.54
N ASN A 204 -26.53 -19.72 0.33
CA ASN A 204 -25.65 -20.55 -0.49
C ASN A 204 -24.53 -19.74 -1.19
N MET A 205 -24.57 -18.40 -1.12
CA MET A 205 -23.61 -17.52 -1.78
C MET A 205 -22.53 -16.99 -0.83
N SER A 206 -22.61 -17.17 0.49
CA SER A 206 -21.59 -16.73 1.43
C SER A 206 -20.97 -17.91 2.17
N ASN A 207 -19.63 -18.02 2.11
CA ASN A 207 -18.92 -18.98 2.97
C ASN A 207 -18.93 -18.44 4.40
N GLN A 208 -19.79 -18.96 5.25
CA GLN A 208 -19.93 -18.53 6.64
C GLN A 208 -18.73 -18.92 7.51
N TYR A 209 -17.83 -19.76 6.99
CA TYR A 209 -16.66 -20.30 7.70
C TYR A 209 -15.36 -19.61 7.26
N ALA A 210 -15.45 -18.39 6.79
CA ALA A 210 -14.31 -17.56 6.37
C ALA A 210 -14.12 -16.36 7.33
N ALA A 211 -14.07 -16.60 8.65
CA ALA A 211 -13.90 -15.53 9.61
C ALA A 211 -12.45 -15.02 9.66
N MET A 212 -11.44 -15.87 9.55
CA MET A 212 -10.02 -15.49 9.64
C MET A 212 -9.32 -15.68 8.30
N PRO A 213 -8.57 -14.66 7.83
CA PRO A 213 -8.36 -13.32 8.39
C PRO A 213 -9.53 -12.36 8.12
N SER A 214 -9.82 -11.42 9.04
CA SER A 214 -10.91 -10.46 8.85
C SER A 214 -10.62 -9.45 7.73
N MET A 215 -11.35 -9.56 6.62
CA MET A 215 -11.25 -8.56 5.54
C MET A 215 -11.98 -7.26 5.86
N HIS A 216 -12.94 -7.27 6.79
CA HIS A 216 -13.51 -6.03 7.31
C HIS A 216 -12.43 -5.13 7.91
N ILE A 217 -11.50 -5.71 8.68
CA ILE A 217 -10.35 -4.99 9.23
C ILE A 217 -9.32 -4.70 8.14
N GLY A 218 -8.97 -5.66 7.29
CA GLY A 218 -8.01 -5.45 6.21
C GLY A 218 -8.40 -4.28 5.31
N TRP A 219 -9.67 -4.20 4.88
CA TRP A 219 -10.16 -3.15 4.00
C TRP A 219 -10.40 -1.83 4.72
N SER A 220 -10.92 -1.86 5.96
CA SER A 220 -11.12 -0.62 6.72
C SER A 220 -9.80 0.05 7.07
N LEU A 221 -8.78 -0.71 7.47
CA LEU A 221 -7.43 -0.21 7.69
C LEU A 221 -6.79 0.32 6.40
N TRP A 222 -6.96 -0.40 5.27
CA TRP A 222 -6.49 0.10 3.98
C TRP A 222 -7.14 1.45 3.62
N CYS A 223 -8.45 1.59 3.80
CA CYS A 223 -9.17 2.84 3.61
C CYS A 223 -8.65 3.92 4.56
N GLY A 224 -8.59 3.60 5.85
CA GLY A 224 -8.20 4.53 6.90
C GLY A 224 -6.79 5.07 6.72
N LEU A 225 -5.81 4.19 6.51
CA LEU A 225 -4.41 4.56 6.28
C LEU A 225 -4.24 5.35 4.96
N THR A 226 -5.01 5.00 3.92
CA THR A 226 -5.00 5.73 2.65
C THR A 226 -5.54 7.14 2.82
N ILE A 227 -6.67 7.31 3.49
CA ILE A 227 -7.26 8.63 3.78
C ILE A 227 -6.31 9.42 4.68
N PHE A 228 -5.80 8.82 5.76
CA PHE A 228 -4.86 9.47 6.68
C PHE A 228 -3.61 10.00 5.96
N ALA A 229 -3.03 9.20 5.07
CA ALA A 229 -1.80 9.57 4.36
C ALA A 229 -2.02 10.61 3.25
N LEU A 230 -3.20 10.66 2.63
CA LEU A 230 -3.42 11.40 1.39
C LEU A 230 -4.43 12.54 1.49
N ALA A 231 -5.30 12.56 2.49
CA ALA A 231 -6.26 13.65 2.68
C ALA A 231 -5.55 14.93 3.16
N SER A 232 -5.98 16.07 2.64
CA SER A 232 -5.48 17.39 3.08
C SER A 232 -6.17 17.89 4.35
N ALA A 233 -7.47 17.57 4.52
CA ALA A 233 -8.26 18.03 5.65
C ALA A 233 -7.97 17.22 6.92
N PRO A 234 -7.65 17.86 8.07
CA PRO A 234 -7.37 17.15 9.32
C PRO A 234 -8.53 16.28 9.80
N TRP A 235 -9.77 16.78 9.71
CA TRP A 235 -10.96 16.02 10.11
C TRP A 235 -11.11 14.72 9.31
N ALA A 236 -10.79 14.73 7.99
CA ALA A 236 -10.84 13.52 7.17
C ALA A 236 -9.80 12.49 7.61
N ARG A 237 -8.61 12.93 8.05
CA ARG A 237 -7.58 12.05 8.61
C ARG A 237 -8.04 11.39 9.89
N ILE A 238 -8.68 12.16 10.78
CA ILE A 238 -9.24 11.65 12.04
C ILE A 238 -10.33 10.60 11.73
N LEU A 239 -11.28 10.93 10.87
CA LEU A 239 -12.31 9.96 10.45
C LEU A 239 -11.71 8.72 9.80
N GLY A 240 -10.62 8.88 9.02
CA GLY A 240 -9.88 7.75 8.45
C GLY A 240 -9.34 6.79 9.51
N LEU A 241 -8.84 7.29 10.64
CA LEU A 241 -8.35 6.45 11.74
C LEU A 241 -9.49 5.88 12.61
N LEU A 242 -10.57 6.64 12.79
CA LEU A 242 -11.74 6.18 13.56
C LEU A 242 -12.49 5.06 12.83
N TYR A 243 -12.48 5.05 11.50
CA TYR A 243 -13.20 4.04 10.71
C TYR A 243 -12.78 2.59 11.00
N PRO A 244 -11.49 2.18 10.95
CA PRO A 244 -11.10 0.83 11.31
C PRO A 244 -11.29 0.51 12.79
N THR A 245 -11.16 1.50 13.69
CA THR A 245 -11.45 1.32 15.11
C THR A 245 -12.92 1.00 15.35
N LEU A 246 -13.82 1.75 14.73
CA LEU A 246 -15.25 1.48 14.78
C LEU A 246 -15.58 0.12 14.14
N THR A 247 -14.93 -0.22 13.03
CA THR A 247 -15.11 -1.53 12.39
C THR A 247 -14.73 -2.67 13.33
N LEU A 248 -13.63 -2.52 14.09
CA LEU A 248 -13.24 -3.52 15.09
C LEU A 248 -14.32 -3.72 16.16
N VAL A 249 -14.86 -2.62 16.70
CA VAL A 249 -15.97 -2.71 17.68
C VAL A 249 -17.19 -3.40 17.07
N VAL A 250 -17.53 -3.06 15.83
CA VAL A 250 -18.70 -3.66 15.15
C VAL A 250 -18.54 -5.15 14.94
N ILE A 251 -17.39 -5.62 14.43
CA ILE A 251 -17.21 -7.06 14.14
C ILE A 251 -17.21 -7.92 15.40
N VAL A 252 -16.73 -7.37 16.52
CA VAL A 252 -16.75 -8.03 17.83
C VAL A 252 -18.15 -7.99 18.42
N ALA A 253 -18.79 -6.83 18.48
CA ALA A 253 -20.14 -6.66 19.05
C ALA A 253 -21.20 -7.52 18.34
N THR A 254 -21.08 -7.69 17.03
CA THR A 254 -21.98 -8.53 16.23
C THR A 254 -21.61 -10.02 16.25
N ALA A 255 -20.57 -10.41 17.00
CA ALA A 255 -20.02 -11.77 17.08
C ALA A 255 -19.73 -12.40 15.69
N ASN A 256 -19.38 -11.56 14.70
CA ASN A 256 -19.00 -12.01 13.36
C ASN A 256 -17.50 -12.37 13.26
N HIS A 257 -16.68 -11.89 14.19
CA HIS A 257 -15.24 -12.15 14.24
C HIS A 257 -14.74 -12.18 15.69
N PHE A 258 -13.71 -12.97 15.92
CA PHE A 258 -12.81 -12.82 17.03
C PHE A 258 -11.92 -11.59 16.84
N TRP A 259 -11.40 -10.99 17.93
CA TRP A 259 -10.45 -9.90 17.75
C TRP A 259 -9.12 -10.39 17.15
N LEU A 260 -8.75 -11.67 17.34
CA LEU A 260 -7.59 -12.28 16.66
C LEU A 260 -7.76 -12.34 15.14
N ASP A 261 -8.99 -12.41 14.62
CA ASP A 261 -9.24 -12.32 13.17
C ASP A 261 -8.80 -10.96 12.61
N ALA A 262 -8.90 -9.91 13.44
CA ALA A 262 -8.42 -8.58 13.09
C ALA A 262 -6.89 -8.55 12.96
N VAL A 263 -6.17 -9.25 13.84
CA VAL A 263 -4.71 -9.42 13.73
C VAL A 263 -4.34 -10.10 12.42
N GLY A 264 -5.08 -11.15 12.04
CA GLY A 264 -4.95 -11.79 10.73
C GLY A 264 -5.17 -10.82 9.57
N GLY A 265 -6.21 -9.98 9.65
CA GLY A 265 -6.50 -8.93 8.66
C GLY A 265 -5.38 -7.89 8.54
N MET A 266 -4.81 -7.46 9.68
CA MET A 266 -3.64 -6.56 9.71
C MET A 266 -2.40 -7.20 9.07
N ALA A 267 -2.14 -8.47 9.33
CA ALA A 267 -1.04 -9.21 8.72
C ALA A 267 -1.19 -9.29 7.18
N CYS A 268 -2.41 -9.58 6.69
CA CYS A 268 -2.70 -9.57 5.26
C CYS A 268 -2.47 -8.17 4.64
N LEU A 269 -2.85 -7.10 5.33
CA LEU A 269 -2.62 -5.75 4.87
C LEU A 269 -1.12 -5.40 4.84
N ALA A 270 -0.36 -5.79 5.85
CA ALA A 270 1.09 -5.62 5.88
C ALA A 270 1.76 -6.35 4.70
N PHE A 271 1.32 -7.57 4.39
CA PHE A 271 1.73 -8.30 3.19
C PHE A 271 1.40 -7.51 1.91
N GLY A 272 0.19 -6.98 1.78
CA GLY A 272 -0.21 -6.15 0.64
C GLY A 272 0.69 -4.93 0.44
N TYR A 273 1.04 -4.23 1.52
CA TYR A 273 2.01 -3.12 1.47
C TYR A 273 3.41 -3.59 1.09
N ALA A 274 3.87 -4.74 1.57
CA ALA A 274 5.16 -5.32 1.20
C ALA A 274 5.22 -5.64 -0.30
N VAL A 275 4.18 -6.27 -0.86
CA VAL A 275 4.06 -6.55 -2.29
C VAL A 275 4.11 -5.26 -3.11
N SER A 276 3.33 -4.25 -2.73
CA SER A 276 3.32 -2.97 -3.42
C SER A 276 4.67 -2.25 -3.35
N ARG A 277 5.35 -2.30 -2.19
CA ARG A 277 6.68 -1.72 -2.01
C ARG A 277 7.74 -2.42 -2.88
N VAL A 278 7.72 -3.74 -2.92
CA VAL A 278 8.64 -4.53 -3.78
C VAL A 278 8.39 -4.22 -5.25
N TRP A 279 7.12 -4.11 -5.66
CA TRP A 279 6.77 -3.83 -7.06
C TRP A 279 7.14 -2.41 -7.50
N TYR A 280 6.76 -1.39 -6.71
CA TYR A 280 6.96 0.02 -7.06
C TYR A 280 8.26 0.63 -6.49
N GLY A 281 9.00 -0.09 -5.64
CA GLY A 281 10.22 0.40 -5.00
C GLY A 281 9.98 1.41 -3.88
N SER A 282 8.71 1.75 -3.58
CA SER A 282 8.34 2.70 -2.53
C SER A 282 6.90 2.46 -2.06
N LEU A 283 6.56 3.03 -0.91
CA LEU A 283 5.19 2.98 -0.40
C LEU A 283 4.25 3.86 -1.26
N PRO A 284 2.97 3.48 -1.42
CA PRO A 284 2.02 4.19 -2.30
C PRO A 284 1.91 5.70 -2.05
N HIS A 285 1.92 6.13 -0.79
CA HIS A 285 1.80 7.54 -0.43
C HIS A 285 3.04 8.39 -0.83
N ARG A 286 4.20 7.76 -1.02
CA ARG A 286 5.44 8.42 -1.47
C ARG A 286 5.53 8.57 -2.98
N LEU A 287 4.67 7.89 -3.73
CA LEU A 287 4.60 8.05 -5.18
C LEU A 287 4.01 9.41 -5.56
N PRO A 288 4.32 9.95 -6.76
CA PRO A 288 3.80 11.23 -7.20
C PRO A 288 2.26 11.18 -7.29
N LYS A 289 1.60 12.29 -6.91
CA LYS A 289 0.14 12.43 -6.97
C LYS A 289 -0.37 12.31 -8.40
N TRP A 290 0.36 12.91 -9.34
CA TRP A 290 0.04 12.94 -10.77
C TRP A 290 0.98 12.04 -11.55
N VAL A 291 0.49 11.47 -12.63
CA VAL A 291 1.33 10.69 -13.54
C VAL A 291 2.22 11.65 -14.32
N PRO A 292 3.56 11.50 -14.27
CA PRO A 292 4.46 12.33 -15.06
C PRO A 292 4.12 12.25 -16.54
N ASP A 293 4.29 13.35 -17.27
CA ASP A 293 4.13 13.38 -18.70
C ASP A 293 5.18 12.48 -19.41
N ARG A 294 5.08 12.34 -20.74
CA ARG A 294 5.97 11.47 -21.49
C ARG A 294 7.44 11.94 -21.39
N ARG A 295 7.66 13.27 -21.34
CA ARG A 295 9.02 13.86 -21.22
C ARG A 295 9.58 13.61 -19.82
N GLY A 296 8.83 13.89 -18.77
CA GLY A 296 9.23 13.62 -17.38
C GLY A 296 9.52 12.14 -17.12
N ARG A 297 8.79 11.22 -17.75
CA ARG A 297 9.08 9.77 -17.68
C ARG A 297 10.41 9.40 -18.33
N LEU A 298 10.72 9.98 -19.48
CA LEU A 298 12.00 9.73 -20.15
C LEU A 298 13.17 10.29 -19.35
N THR A 299 13.02 11.47 -18.76
CA THR A 299 14.04 12.08 -17.88
C THR A 299 14.26 11.23 -16.64
N ALA A 300 13.19 10.76 -15.97
CA ALA A 300 13.29 9.89 -14.81
C ALA A 300 13.96 8.53 -15.14
N LEU A 301 13.68 7.97 -16.34
CA LEU A 301 14.33 6.73 -16.81
C LEU A 301 15.81 6.96 -17.13
N ARG A 302 16.17 8.12 -17.67
CA ARG A 302 17.58 8.50 -17.92
C ARG A 302 18.32 8.68 -16.59
N ALA A 303 17.75 9.42 -15.64
CA ALA A 303 18.34 9.61 -14.31
C ALA A 303 18.54 8.29 -13.55
N ALA A 304 17.60 7.36 -13.67
CA ALA A 304 17.72 6.03 -13.07
C ALA A 304 18.76 5.12 -13.75
N ARG A 305 19.25 5.50 -14.94
CA ARG A 305 20.31 4.76 -15.66
C ARG A 305 21.71 5.29 -15.39
N LEU A 306 21.83 6.49 -14.82
CA LEU A 306 23.12 7.03 -14.44
C LEU A 306 23.62 6.30 -13.18
N PRO A 307 24.89 5.86 -13.13
CA PRO A 307 25.47 5.38 -11.89
C PRO A 307 25.37 6.49 -10.84
N ARG A 308 25.08 6.12 -9.61
CA ARG A 308 25.13 7.07 -8.49
C ARG A 308 26.51 7.72 -8.52
N PRO A 309 26.61 9.06 -8.43
CA PRO A 309 27.92 9.68 -8.24
C PRO A 309 28.55 9.01 -7.01
N ALA A 310 29.81 8.65 -7.15
CA ALA A 310 30.60 8.15 -6.03
C ALA A 310 30.42 9.15 -4.89
N SER A 311 30.12 8.65 -3.71
CA SER A 311 30.06 9.49 -2.51
C SER A 311 31.35 10.30 -2.45
N GLU A 312 31.23 11.63 -2.38
CA GLU A 312 32.37 12.49 -2.14
C GLU A 312 33.16 11.92 -0.95
N PRO A 313 34.49 11.80 -1.04
CA PRO A 313 35.28 11.36 0.09
C PRO A 313 35.04 12.31 1.26
N GLU A 314 34.72 11.73 2.39
CA GLU A 314 34.53 12.45 3.65
C GLU A 314 35.72 13.39 3.87
N PRO A 315 35.56 14.68 4.15
CA PRO A 315 36.67 15.60 4.33
C PRO A 315 37.57 15.11 5.45
N GLU A 316 38.82 14.84 5.09
CA GLU A 316 39.88 14.39 5.97
C GLU A 316 39.96 15.33 7.19
N LYS A 317 39.67 14.81 8.38
CA LYS A 317 39.77 15.56 9.64
C LYS A 317 41.20 16.06 9.78
N ARG A 318 41.42 17.37 9.64
CA ARG A 318 42.70 17.99 9.99
C ARG A 318 43.07 17.61 11.42
N PRO A 319 44.31 17.16 11.63
CA PRO A 319 44.76 16.90 13.01
C PRO A 319 44.78 18.24 13.80
N GLU A 320 44.11 18.21 14.94
CA GLU A 320 44.18 19.31 15.91
C GLU A 320 45.65 19.53 16.32
N SER A 321 46.20 20.67 15.95
CA SER A 321 47.51 21.10 16.44
C SER A 321 47.44 21.31 17.93
N SER A 322 48.12 20.47 18.70
CA SER A 322 48.40 20.66 20.12
C SER A 322 49.11 21.99 20.34
N ARG A 323 48.40 22.99 20.80
CA ARG A 323 49.03 24.15 21.45
C ARG A 323 49.29 23.79 22.90
N SER A 324 50.51 23.30 23.15
CA SER A 324 51.18 23.47 24.45
C SER A 324 51.67 24.92 24.51
N GLY A 325 51.14 25.67 25.43
CA GLY A 325 51.59 27.01 25.75
C GLY A 325 51.78 27.16 27.25
N VAL A 326 52.93 27.48 27.58
CA VAL A 326 53.58 27.99 28.79
C VAL A 326 52.65 28.79 29.71
#